data_68b21ad193cfc1342e606bd3011cdccf
#
_entry.id   68b21ad193cfc1342e606bd3011cdccf
#
_cell.length_a   1.000
_cell.length_b   1.000
_cell.length_c   1.000
_cell.angle_alpha   90.00
_cell.angle_beta   90.00
_cell.angle_gamma   90.00
#
_symmetry.space_group_name_H-M   'P 1'
#
loop_
_entity.id
_entity.type
_entity.pdbx_description
1 polymer ?
#
loop_
_entity_poly.entity_id
_entity_poly.type
_entity_poly.pdbx_seq_one_letter_code
_entity_poly.pdbx_strand_id
1 'polypeptide(L)'
;MAEGRMLKRAIATSKKMAELETDSARLLYTWFIPFLDVEGRFYGDPDVIKGSIVPRIKDFTAEKVKECLADMQRVGLILWYLVNDDKYLQFTVFEKHQNINRDRESKLVFPAPEDSCVTPED
;
A
#
# COMPACT_ATOMS: atom_id res chain seq x y z
N MET A 1 -5.30 -8.59 12.20
CA MET A 1 -4.16 -7.91 11.56
C MET A 1 -3.14 -7.50 12.62
N ALA A 2 -1.90 -7.41 12.25
CA ALA A 2 -0.87 -6.95 13.16
C ALA A 2 -1.08 -5.46 13.49
N GLU A 3 -0.74 -5.06 14.72
CA GLU A 3 -0.79 -3.65 15.12
C GLU A 3 0.38 -2.85 14.54
N GLY A 4 1.45 -3.52 14.17
CA GLY A 4 2.61 -2.86 13.60
C GLY A 4 3.46 -3.82 12.79
N ARG A 5 4.39 -3.27 12.03
CA ARG A 5 5.35 -4.04 11.25
C ARG A 5 6.68 -3.33 11.25
N MET A 6 7.72 -4.10 10.98
CA MET A 6 9.08 -3.59 10.92
C MET A 6 9.27 -2.67 9.73
N LEU A 7 9.90 -1.53 9.96
CA LEU A 7 10.38 -0.64 8.91
C LEU A 7 11.88 -0.90 8.75
N LYS A 8 12.26 -1.55 7.66
CA LYS A 8 13.67 -1.92 7.46
C LYS A 8 14.47 -0.79 6.82
N ARG A 9 15.75 -0.74 7.16
CA ARG A 9 16.66 0.30 6.62
C ARG A 9 16.80 0.27 5.11
N ALA A 10 16.49 -0.84 4.45
CA ALA A 10 16.54 -0.93 3.00
C ALA A 10 15.67 0.12 2.30
N ILE A 11 14.63 0.62 2.98
CA ILE A 11 13.78 1.67 2.43
C ILE A 11 14.57 2.95 2.14
N ALA A 12 15.59 3.24 2.96
CA ALA A 12 16.39 4.45 2.82
C ALA A 12 17.28 4.44 1.57
N THR A 13 17.64 3.27 1.08
CA THR A 13 18.49 3.12 -0.10
C THR A 13 17.72 2.63 -1.34
N SER A 14 16.41 2.53 -1.24
CA SER A 14 15.57 2.06 -2.34
C SER A 14 15.54 3.07 -3.48
N LYS A 15 15.89 2.63 -4.68
CA LYS A 15 15.83 3.46 -5.88
C LYS A 15 14.41 3.84 -6.22
N LYS A 16 13.48 2.92 -6.04
CA LYS A 16 12.05 3.16 -6.32
C LYS A 16 11.48 4.23 -5.40
N MET A 17 11.86 4.21 -4.11
CA MET A 17 11.43 5.25 -3.17
C MET A 17 11.97 6.62 -3.58
N ALA A 18 13.22 6.66 -4.06
CA ALA A 18 13.82 7.91 -4.52
C ALA A 18 13.16 8.45 -5.80
N GLU A 19 12.63 7.56 -6.62
CA GLU A 19 11.96 7.93 -7.88
C GLU A 19 10.55 8.47 -7.69
N LEU A 20 9.95 8.30 -6.51
CA LEU A 20 8.66 8.91 -6.21
C LEU A 20 8.77 10.44 -6.33
N GLU A 21 7.75 11.07 -6.89
CA GLU A 21 7.79 12.50 -7.19
C GLU A 21 7.63 13.39 -5.98
N THR A 22 7.02 12.89 -4.90
CA THR A 22 6.72 13.72 -3.72
C THR A 22 7.07 13.00 -2.43
N ASP A 23 7.34 13.79 -1.40
CA ASP A 23 7.51 13.26 -0.04
C ASP A 23 6.17 12.76 0.51
N SER A 24 5.06 13.30 0.03
CA SER A 24 3.74 12.80 0.40
C SER A 24 3.56 11.33 0.00
N ALA A 25 4.02 10.95 -1.19
CA ALA A 25 3.97 9.57 -1.63
C ALA A 25 4.87 8.68 -0.76
N ARG A 26 6.06 9.18 -0.40
CA ARG A 26 6.98 8.46 0.49
C ARG A 26 6.38 8.26 1.87
N LEU A 27 5.76 9.29 2.42
CA LEU A 27 5.09 9.22 3.72
C LEU A 27 3.94 8.23 3.69
N LEU A 28 3.09 8.30 2.69
CA LEU A 28 1.95 7.41 2.56
C LEU A 28 2.41 5.95 2.45
N TYR A 29 3.40 5.67 1.62
CA TYR A 29 3.97 4.33 1.49
C TYR A 29 4.44 3.81 2.85
N THR A 30 5.17 4.62 3.58
CA THR A 30 5.72 4.24 4.88
C THR A 30 4.61 3.95 5.89
N TRP A 31 3.56 4.79 5.92
CA TRP A 31 2.46 4.63 6.87
C TRP A 31 1.52 3.47 6.51
N PHE A 32 1.54 3.00 5.26
CA PHE A 32 0.81 1.79 4.88
C PHE A 32 1.32 0.55 5.59
N ILE A 33 2.62 0.49 5.85
CA ILE A 33 3.29 -0.74 6.29
C ILE A 33 2.59 -1.42 7.48
N PRO A 34 2.25 -0.73 8.57
CA PRO A 34 1.58 -1.39 9.69
C PRO A 34 0.15 -1.84 9.41
N PHE A 35 -0.47 -1.36 8.33
CA PHE A 35 -1.86 -1.69 7.99
C PHE A 35 -2.00 -2.88 7.05
N LEU A 36 -0.90 -3.33 6.44
CA LEU A 36 -0.95 -4.39 5.44
C LEU A 36 -1.25 -5.74 6.07
N ASP A 37 -1.95 -6.61 5.30
CA ASP A 37 -2.17 -7.99 5.74
C ASP A 37 -0.90 -8.83 5.54
N VAL A 38 -0.99 -10.15 5.79
CA VAL A 38 0.18 -11.04 5.69
C VAL A 38 0.73 -11.16 4.27
N GLU A 39 -0.06 -10.79 3.27
CA GLU A 39 0.35 -10.82 1.88
C GLU A 39 0.80 -9.44 1.36
N GLY A 40 0.80 -8.43 2.22
CA GLY A 40 1.18 -7.07 1.86
C GLY A 40 0.09 -6.32 1.12
N ARG A 41 -1.18 -6.64 1.40
CA ARG A 41 -2.35 -6.07 0.72
C ARG A 41 -3.16 -5.18 1.63
N PHE A 42 -3.90 -4.25 1.02
CA PHE A 42 -4.84 -3.37 1.71
C PHE A 42 -5.88 -2.86 0.72
N TYR A 43 -6.86 -2.11 1.21
CA TYR A 43 -7.79 -1.40 0.34
C TYR A 43 -7.02 -0.43 -0.56
N GLY A 44 -7.47 -0.32 -1.80
CA GLY A 44 -6.89 0.62 -2.78
C GLY A 44 -7.80 1.79 -3.10
N ASP A 45 -8.93 1.94 -2.38
CA ASP A 45 -9.85 3.05 -2.55
C ASP A 45 -9.26 4.30 -1.85
N PRO A 46 -9.04 5.41 -2.59
CA PRO A 46 -8.46 6.61 -1.99
C PRO A 46 -9.23 7.17 -0.81
N ASP A 47 -10.56 7.09 -0.81
CA ASP A 47 -11.37 7.56 0.32
C ASP A 47 -11.14 6.71 1.57
N VAL A 48 -11.09 5.40 1.41
CA VAL A 48 -10.82 4.47 2.53
C VAL A 48 -9.41 4.70 3.08
N ILE A 49 -8.44 4.88 2.21
CA ILE A 49 -7.05 5.13 2.60
C ILE A 49 -6.94 6.45 3.35
N LYS A 50 -7.59 7.50 2.85
CA LYS A 50 -7.61 8.80 3.54
C LYS A 50 -8.16 8.64 4.96
N GLY A 51 -9.27 7.94 5.11
CA GLY A 51 -9.92 7.76 6.41
C GLY A 51 -9.21 6.81 7.35
N SER A 52 -8.38 5.90 6.84
CA SER A 52 -7.71 4.87 7.64
C SER A 52 -6.28 5.20 7.99
N ILE A 53 -5.54 5.77 7.05
CA ILE A 53 -4.08 5.91 7.18
C ILE A 53 -3.65 7.34 7.43
N VAL A 54 -4.28 8.32 6.79
CA VAL A 54 -3.93 9.73 6.94
C VAL A 54 -5.12 10.62 7.31
N PRO A 55 -5.98 10.16 8.27
CA PRO A 55 -7.22 10.90 8.58
C PRO A 55 -6.99 12.27 9.20
N ARG A 56 -5.85 12.47 9.84
CA ARG A 56 -5.54 13.71 10.54
C ARG A 56 -4.69 14.69 9.74
N ILE A 57 -4.20 14.29 8.58
CA ILE A 57 -3.39 15.17 7.75
C ILE A 57 -4.32 15.87 6.77
N LYS A 58 -4.59 17.16 7.02
CA LYS A 58 -5.58 17.91 6.24
C LYS A 58 -5.25 18.01 4.76
N ASP A 59 -3.97 18.13 4.44
CA ASP A 59 -3.52 18.26 3.06
C ASP A 59 -3.62 16.96 2.27
N PHE A 60 -3.80 15.82 2.94
CA PHE A 60 -3.99 14.54 2.30
C PHE A 60 -5.48 14.34 1.98
N THR A 61 -5.89 14.84 0.85
CA THR A 61 -7.25 14.60 0.33
C THR A 61 -7.28 13.26 -0.39
N ALA A 62 -8.49 12.74 -0.67
CA ALA A 62 -8.63 11.52 -1.46
C ALA A 62 -7.97 11.66 -2.83
N GLU A 63 -8.07 12.85 -3.44
CA GLU A 63 -7.41 13.12 -4.73
C GLU A 63 -5.89 13.03 -4.62
N LYS A 64 -5.32 13.57 -3.56
CA LYS A 64 -3.88 13.48 -3.31
C LYS A 64 -3.44 12.04 -3.07
N VAL A 65 -4.24 11.27 -2.34
CA VAL A 65 -3.98 9.84 -2.13
C VAL A 65 -3.95 9.12 -3.47
N LYS A 66 -4.92 9.39 -4.33
CA LYS A 66 -4.99 8.81 -5.67
C LYS A 66 -3.72 9.10 -6.47
N GLU A 67 -3.26 10.34 -6.45
CA GLU A 67 -2.02 10.74 -7.13
C GLU A 67 -0.81 9.98 -6.58
N CYS A 68 -0.74 9.81 -5.26
CA CYS A 68 0.34 9.05 -4.63
C CYS A 68 0.32 7.58 -5.03
N LEU A 69 -0.86 6.96 -5.08
CA LEU A 69 -1.00 5.56 -5.49
C LEU A 69 -0.55 5.38 -6.95
N ALA A 70 -0.95 6.30 -7.81
CA ALA A 70 -0.54 6.26 -9.22
C ALA A 70 0.98 6.35 -9.35
N ASP A 71 1.61 7.21 -8.55
CA ASP A 71 3.06 7.36 -8.54
C ASP A 71 3.75 6.09 -8.04
N MET A 72 3.23 5.50 -6.96
CA MET A 72 3.76 4.24 -6.43
C MET A 72 3.66 3.10 -7.44
N GLN A 73 2.55 3.03 -8.17
CA GLN A 73 2.38 2.02 -9.22
C GLN A 73 3.32 2.27 -10.39
N ARG A 74 3.50 3.52 -10.77
CA ARG A 74 4.41 3.92 -11.86
C ARG A 74 5.82 3.40 -11.63
N VAL A 75 6.33 3.53 -10.40
CA VAL A 75 7.69 3.09 -10.08
C VAL A 75 7.78 1.62 -9.70
N GLY A 76 6.65 0.92 -9.62
CA GLY A 76 6.64 -0.51 -9.35
C GLY A 76 6.66 -0.90 -7.88
N LEU A 77 6.31 0.01 -6.97
CA LEU A 77 6.24 -0.28 -5.53
C LEU A 77 4.97 -1.02 -5.15
N ILE A 78 3.88 -0.81 -5.88
CA ILE A 78 2.61 -1.47 -5.64
C ILE A 78 1.99 -1.97 -6.94
N LEU A 79 1.10 -2.96 -6.79
CA LEU A 79 0.09 -3.30 -7.79
C LEU A 79 -1.22 -2.72 -7.27
N TRP A 80 -1.96 -2.03 -8.14
CA TRP A 80 -3.24 -1.39 -7.81
C TRP A 80 -4.30 -1.98 -8.74
N TYR A 81 -5.29 -2.67 -8.19
CA TYR A 81 -6.18 -3.53 -8.98
C TYR A 81 -7.62 -3.51 -8.47
N LEU A 82 -8.52 -4.07 -9.29
CA LEU A 82 -9.96 -4.19 -8.97
C LEU A 82 -10.34 -5.66 -8.80
N VAL A 83 -11.12 -5.93 -7.76
CA VAL A 83 -11.77 -7.22 -7.57
C VAL A 83 -13.21 -6.95 -7.14
N ASN A 84 -14.19 -7.45 -7.90
CA ASN A 84 -15.62 -7.26 -7.61
C ASN A 84 -15.99 -5.78 -7.40
N ASP A 85 -15.49 -4.90 -8.25
CA ASP A 85 -15.73 -3.46 -8.24
C ASP A 85 -15.08 -2.71 -7.07
N ASP A 86 -14.32 -3.40 -6.22
CA ASP A 86 -13.55 -2.76 -5.15
C ASP A 86 -12.08 -2.67 -5.53
N LYS A 87 -11.45 -1.57 -5.13
CA LYS A 87 -10.04 -1.34 -5.39
C LYS A 87 -9.19 -1.86 -4.25
N TYR A 88 -8.08 -2.52 -4.61
CA TYR A 88 -7.10 -3.05 -3.66
C TYR A 88 -5.70 -2.72 -4.13
N LEU A 89 -4.74 -2.87 -3.22
CA LEU A 89 -3.33 -2.75 -3.59
C LEU A 89 -2.51 -3.84 -2.91
N GLN A 90 -1.35 -4.12 -3.48
CA GLN A 90 -0.40 -5.06 -2.91
C GLN A 90 1.02 -4.51 -3.08
N PHE A 91 1.80 -4.53 -2.00
CA PHE A 91 3.21 -4.17 -2.05
C PHE A 91 3.98 -5.25 -2.80
N THR A 92 4.78 -4.85 -3.78
CA THR A 92 5.44 -5.79 -4.68
C THR A 92 6.60 -6.56 -4.04
N VAL A 93 7.21 -6.02 -2.97
CA VAL A 93 8.37 -6.63 -2.32
C VAL A 93 8.16 -6.83 -0.82
N PHE A 94 6.91 -6.95 -0.40
CA PHE A 94 6.56 -6.96 1.01
C PHE A 94 7.32 -8.03 1.81
N GLU A 95 7.30 -9.27 1.36
CA GLU A 95 7.90 -10.38 2.11
C GLU A 95 9.42 -10.29 2.22
N LYS A 96 10.08 -9.63 1.27
CA LYS A 96 11.52 -9.43 1.33
C LYS A 96 11.94 -8.55 2.50
N HIS A 97 11.02 -7.68 2.96
CA HIS A 97 11.33 -6.65 3.94
C HIS A 97 10.61 -6.83 5.27
N GLN A 98 9.93 -7.97 5.47
CA GLN A 98 9.17 -8.21 6.70
C GLN A 98 9.45 -9.61 7.26
N ASN A 99 9.59 -9.66 8.60
CA ASN A 99 9.57 -10.93 9.32
C ASN A 99 8.12 -11.19 9.72
N ILE A 100 7.49 -12.11 9.01
CA ILE A 100 6.08 -12.39 9.22
C ILE A 100 5.91 -13.71 9.95
N ASN A 101 5.19 -13.69 11.06
CA ASN A 101 4.76 -14.91 11.74
C ASN A 101 3.30 -15.15 11.38
N ARG A 102 3.08 -15.98 10.37
CA ARG A 102 1.75 -16.25 9.85
C ARG A 102 0.84 -16.96 10.85
N ASP A 103 1.40 -17.63 11.83
CA ASP A 103 0.62 -18.29 12.88
C ASP A 103 0.04 -17.29 13.88
N ARG A 104 0.68 -16.14 14.04
CA ARG A 104 0.27 -15.10 14.99
C ARG A 104 -0.60 -14.02 14.37
N GLU A 105 -0.53 -13.86 13.06
CA GLU A 105 -1.27 -12.80 12.38
C GLU A 105 -2.66 -13.27 11.99
N SER A 106 -3.55 -12.31 11.74
CA SER A 106 -4.89 -12.62 11.25
C SER A 106 -4.80 -13.39 9.94
N LYS A 107 -5.65 -14.39 9.80
CA LYS A 107 -5.77 -15.14 8.56
C LYS A 107 -6.64 -14.42 7.53
N LEU A 108 -7.24 -13.31 7.92
CA LEU A 108 -8.02 -12.48 7.00
C LEU A 108 -7.06 -11.79 6.03
N VAL A 109 -7.19 -12.08 4.75
CA VAL A 109 -6.38 -11.47 3.70
C VAL A 109 -7.28 -10.81 2.67
N PHE A 110 -6.75 -9.74 2.05
CA PHE A 110 -7.45 -9.08 0.97
C PHE A 110 -7.34 -9.90 -0.31
N PRO A 111 -8.26 -9.69 -1.29
CA PRO A 111 -8.21 -10.43 -2.55
C PRO A 111 -6.88 -10.26 -3.29
N ALA A 112 -6.45 -11.31 -3.96
CA ALA A 112 -5.19 -11.32 -4.70
C ALA A 112 -5.30 -10.58 -6.04
N PRO A 113 -4.19 -10.05 -6.58
CA PRO A 113 -4.19 -9.46 -7.92
C PRO A 113 -4.66 -10.41 -9.02
N GLU A 114 -4.44 -11.70 -8.86
CA GLU A 114 -4.89 -12.71 -9.83
C GLU A 114 -6.41 -12.76 -9.97
N ASP A 115 -7.13 -12.26 -8.97
CA ASP A 115 -8.59 -12.19 -8.98
C ASP A 115 -9.09 -10.94 -9.71
N SER A 116 -8.19 -10.05 -10.11
CA SER A 116 -8.56 -8.78 -10.72
C SER A 116 -8.96 -8.93 -12.18
N CYS A 117 -9.84 -8.03 -12.64
CA CYS A 117 -10.23 -7.95 -14.05
C CYS A 117 -9.47 -6.84 -14.77
N VAL A 118 -9.30 -5.68 -14.13
CA VAL A 118 -8.63 -4.52 -14.69
C VAL A 118 -7.94 -3.75 -13.57
N THR A 119 -6.95 -2.92 -13.93
CA THR A 119 -6.36 -2.01 -12.97
C THR A 119 -7.21 -0.73 -12.87
N PRO A 120 -7.24 -0.06 -11.70
CA PRO A 120 -8.06 1.14 -11.52
C PRO A 120 -7.69 2.31 -12.41
N GLU A 121 -6.53 2.29 -13.02
CA GLU A 121 -6.04 3.36 -13.88
C GLU A 121 -6.43 3.23 -15.34
N ASP A 122 -6.91 2.07 -15.72
CA ASP A 122 -7.28 1.80 -17.13
C ASP A 122 -8.66 2.32 -17.49
#